data_33345d9a2a7d2f17086031f6f5f80f4c
#
_entry.id   33345d9a2a7d2f17086031f6f5f80f4c
#
_cell.length_a   1.000
_cell.length_b   1.000
_cell.length_c   1.000
_cell.angle_alpha   90.00
_cell.angle_beta   90.00
_cell.angle_gamma   90.00
#
_symmetry.space_group_name_H-M   'P 1'
#
loop_
_entity.id
_entity.type
_entity.pdbx_description
1 polymer ?
#
loop_
_entity_poly.entity_id
_entity_poly.type
_entity_poly.pdbx_seq_one_letter_code
_entity_poly.pdbx_strand_id
1 'polypeptide(L)'
;MSRTDLPDRAPGLPIADPTGLYKLLVESVRDYAIFALDSTGHIITWNAGAARFKGYEAQEILGKHFSVFYPAEDRKARKPEMELEIAARDGSFEDEGWRLRKDGSRFWANVVITALRDSQGVLVGFAKVTRDLTERRAAQERAIEDARRIAEAEAANKTKSAFLASMSHELRTPLNAIGGYADLLLFGVAGDLIAEQRDYLDRLRRSQQHLLAIINDLLNFSRIESGRIAYDMQSMSLGDAIRVVLPMVEPQAKQRDLSLKVEQTPDYRVVADPAKVEQILLNLLSNAIKFTERGGSITIEQFALGDYSGIRVTDTGIGIPDDQLESIFEPFVQVGRTLTTPHEGTGLGLAISRDLARAMNGDLTVRSVVDKGSVFELVLEQA
;
A
#
# COMPACT_ATOMS: atom_id res chain seq x y z
N MET A 1 -38.77 -50.59 -24.85
CA MET A 1 -38.99 -49.42 -25.68
C MET A 1 -38.36 -48.24 -24.98
N SER A 2 -37.36 -47.58 -25.36
CA SER A 2 -36.66 -47.27 -26.59
C SER A 2 -35.19 -47.05 -26.28
N ARG A 3 -34.29 -47.63 -27.07
CA ARG A 3 -32.85 -47.36 -27.04
C ARG A 3 -32.63 -45.94 -27.54
N THR A 4 -32.00 -45.11 -26.74
CA THR A 4 -31.49 -43.78 -27.14
C THR A 4 -30.14 -43.99 -27.84
N ASP A 5 -30.10 -43.66 -29.12
CA ASP A 5 -28.91 -43.67 -29.96
C ASP A 5 -27.86 -42.68 -29.41
N LEU A 6 -26.67 -43.20 -29.13
CA LEU A 6 -25.45 -42.38 -28.95
C LEU A 6 -25.03 -41.91 -30.35
N PRO A 7 -24.66 -40.64 -30.54
CA PRO A 7 -24.19 -40.14 -31.79
C PRO A 7 -22.91 -40.83 -32.22
N ASP A 8 -22.89 -41.18 -33.48
CA ASP A 8 -21.84 -41.83 -34.24
C ASP A 8 -20.46 -41.20 -34.00
N ARG A 9 -19.45 -42.05 -33.84
CA ARG A 9 -18.04 -41.63 -33.69
C ARG A 9 -17.67 -40.75 -34.90
N ALA A 10 -17.12 -39.56 -34.63
CA ALA A 10 -16.44 -38.76 -35.62
C ALA A 10 -15.42 -39.63 -36.40
N PRO A 11 -15.32 -39.51 -37.73
CA PRO A 11 -14.38 -40.27 -38.52
C PRO A 11 -12.97 -40.01 -38.02
N GLY A 12 -12.33 -41.04 -37.44
CA GLY A 12 -10.94 -40.98 -36.99
C GLY A 12 -10.06 -40.60 -38.20
N LEU A 13 -9.30 -39.53 -38.08
CA LEU A 13 -8.20 -39.25 -38.99
C LEU A 13 -7.33 -40.52 -39.07
N PRO A 14 -7.02 -41.05 -40.26
CA PRO A 14 -6.18 -42.23 -40.39
C PRO A 14 -4.78 -41.84 -39.91
N ILE A 15 -4.40 -42.26 -38.72
CA ILE A 15 -3.01 -42.18 -38.23
C ILE A 15 -2.25 -43.23 -38.99
N ALA A 16 -1.69 -42.86 -40.13
CA ALA A 16 -0.98 -43.76 -41.05
C ALA A 16 0.35 -44.29 -40.44
N ASP A 17 0.89 -43.63 -39.45
CA ASP A 17 2.10 -44.05 -38.72
C ASP A 17 2.03 -43.65 -37.23
N PRO A 18 1.63 -44.59 -36.34
CA PRO A 18 1.65 -44.36 -34.90
C PRO A 18 3.03 -43.96 -34.34
N THR A 19 4.12 -44.49 -34.90
CA THR A 19 5.49 -44.24 -34.46
C THR A 19 5.90 -42.79 -34.76
N GLY A 20 5.55 -42.29 -35.95
CA GLY A 20 5.72 -40.90 -36.33
C GLY A 20 4.94 -39.90 -35.43
N LEU A 21 3.69 -40.28 -35.08
CA LEU A 21 2.88 -39.46 -34.17
C LEU A 21 3.50 -39.32 -32.76
N TYR A 22 3.97 -40.44 -32.17
CA TYR A 22 4.66 -40.35 -30.84
C TYR A 22 5.90 -39.46 -30.89
N LYS A 23 6.69 -39.54 -31.98
CA LYS A 23 7.83 -38.64 -32.18
C LYS A 23 7.41 -37.19 -32.22
N LEU A 24 6.39 -36.84 -33.01
CA LEU A 24 5.86 -35.49 -33.11
C LEU A 24 5.32 -34.98 -31.78
N LEU A 25 4.62 -35.83 -31.01
CA LEU A 25 4.11 -35.47 -29.68
C LEU A 25 5.29 -35.08 -28.74
N VAL A 26 6.32 -35.91 -28.65
CA VAL A 26 7.49 -35.61 -27.78
C VAL A 26 8.26 -34.38 -28.27
N GLU A 27 8.42 -34.20 -29.58
CA GLU A 27 9.09 -33.02 -30.16
C GLU A 27 8.30 -31.72 -29.97
N SER A 28 6.97 -31.77 -29.94
CA SER A 28 6.12 -30.60 -29.73
C SER A 28 6.16 -30.05 -28.31
N VAL A 29 6.58 -30.85 -27.33
CA VAL A 29 6.67 -30.45 -25.92
C VAL A 29 7.92 -29.59 -25.71
N ARG A 30 7.74 -28.28 -25.51
CA ARG A 30 8.83 -27.30 -25.39
C ARG A 30 9.20 -26.95 -23.94
N ASP A 31 8.29 -27.18 -23.00
CA ASP A 31 8.47 -26.79 -21.58
C ASP A 31 9.09 -27.89 -20.73
N TYR A 32 9.33 -29.06 -21.34
CA TYR A 32 9.97 -30.21 -20.70
C TYR A 32 11.12 -30.73 -21.54
N ALA A 33 12.26 -31.02 -20.92
CA ALA A 33 13.26 -31.87 -21.55
C ALA A 33 12.82 -33.33 -21.40
N ILE A 34 12.57 -33.98 -22.53
CA ILE A 34 12.16 -35.36 -22.60
C ILE A 34 13.22 -36.12 -23.43
N PHE A 35 13.90 -37.06 -22.82
CA PHE A 35 14.89 -37.85 -23.50
C PHE A 35 15.00 -39.23 -22.90
N ALA A 36 15.41 -40.18 -23.71
CA ALA A 36 15.67 -41.57 -23.29
C ALA A 36 17.17 -41.77 -23.03
N LEU A 37 17.44 -42.66 -22.09
CA LEU A 37 18.76 -43.19 -21.75
C LEU A 37 18.80 -44.68 -22.06
N ASP A 38 19.99 -45.18 -22.43
CA ASP A 38 20.23 -46.61 -22.41
C ASP A 38 20.29 -47.18 -20.97
N SER A 39 20.46 -48.49 -20.79
CA SER A 39 20.54 -49.12 -19.48
C SER A 39 21.75 -48.68 -18.64
N THR A 40 22.72 -48.02 -19.24
CA THR A 40 23.96 -47.51 -18.60
C THR A 40 23.94 -45.98 -18.41
N GLY A 41 22.86 -45.28 -18.78
CA GLY A 41 22.67 -43.80 -18.56
C GLY A 41 23.19 -42.94 -19.70
N HIS A 42 23.49 -43.49 -20.89
CA HIS A 42 23.84 -42.67 -22.04
C HIS A 42 22.59 -42.20 -22.80
N ILE A 43 22.62 -40.96 -23.26
CA ILE A 43 21.50 -40.29 -23.90
C ILE A 43 21.30 -40.83 -25.32
N ILE A 44 20.12 -41.36 -25.63
CA ILE A 44 19.79 -41.94 -26.95
C ILE A 44 18.74 -41.17 -27.73
N THR A 45 17.96 -40.30 -27.07
CA THR A 45 17.03 -39.36 -27.76
C THR A 45 17.14 -37.97 -27.15
N TRP A 46 16.70 -36.97 -27.89
CA TRP A 46 16.78 -35.56 -27.44
C TRP A 46 15.67 -34.75 -28.08
N ASN A 47 14.69 -34.23 -27.29
CA ASN A 47 13.60 -33.42 -27.82
C ASN A 47 13.94 -31.92 -27.92
N ALA A 48 13.11 -31.16 -28.60
CA ALA A 48 13.27 -29.71 -28.75
C ALA A 48 13.27 -28.95 -27.42
N GLY A 49 12.47 -29.38 -26.43
CA GLY A 49 12.49 -28.81 -25.08
C GLY A 49 13.84 -28.97 -24.38
N ALA A 50 14.45 -30.15 -24.51
CA ALA A 50 15.78 -30.40 -23.93
C ALA A 50 16.88 -29.55 -24.59
N ALA A 51 16.83 -29.38 -25.90
CA ALA A 51 17.76 -28.50 -26.61
C ALA A 51 17.62 -27.04 -26.13
N ARG A 52 16.37 -26.55 -26.07
CA ARG A 52 16.04 -25.18 -25.70
C ARG A 52 16.59 -24.78 -24.33
N PHE A 53 16.29 -25.52 -23.27
CA PHE A 53 16.62 -25.04 -21.93
C PHE A 53 17.90 -25.65 -21.33
N LYS A 54 18.40 -26.77 -21.85
CA LYS A 54 19.73 -27.29 -21.46
C LYS A 54 20.85 -26.74 -22.32
N GLY A 55 20.54 -26.17 -23.50
CA GLY A 55 21.49 -25.49 -24.37
C GLY A 55 22.39 -26.41 -25.20
N TYR A 56 22.10 -27.72 -25.25
CA TYR A 56 22.83 -28.69 -26.07
C TYR A 56 22.04 -29.06 -27.31
N GLU A 57 22.67 -29.04 -28.47
CA GLU A 57 22.13 -29.65 -29.67
C GLU A 57 22.21 -31.18 -29.61
N ALA A 58 21.28 -31.88 -30.28
CA ALA A 58 21.22 -33.33 -30.26
C ALA A 58 22.58 -34.00 -30.63
N GLN A 59 23.24 -33.49 -31.64
CA GLN A 59 24.54 -34.00 -32.13
C GLN A 59 25.66 -33.89 -31.09
N GLU A 60 25.55 -32.94 -30.15
CA GLU A 60 26.57 -32.70 -29.12
C GLU A 60 26.39 -33.58 -27.88
N ILE A 61 25.17 -34.03 -27.63
CA ILE A 61 24.78 -34.65 -26.35
C ILE A 61 24.44 -36.13 -26.48
N LEU A 62 24.01 -36.59 -27.64
CA LEU A 62 23.74 -38.02 -27.89
C LEU A 62 25.00 -38.84 -27.61
N GLY A 63 24.83 -39.96 -26.94
CA GLY A 63 25.93 -40.87 -26.54
C GLY A 63 26.71 -40.39 -25.29
N LYS A 64 26.45 -39.18 -24.77
CA LYS A 64 27.06 -38.77 -23.47
C LYS A 64 26.24 -39.29 -22.31
N HIS A 65 26.93 -39.58 -21.20
CA HIS A 65 26.26 -39.97 -19.96
C HIS A 65 25.54 -38.77 -19.36
N PHE A 66 24.30 -38.95 -18.90
CA PHE A 66 23.44 -37.89 -18.42
C PHE A 66 23.92 -37.16 -17.15
N SER A 67 24.95 -37.71 -16.47
CA SER A 67 25.62 -37.06 -15.33
C SER A 67 26.24 -35.69 -15.68
N VAL A 68 26.41 -35.36 -16.96
CA VAL A 68 26.88 -34.02 -17.40
C VAL A 68 26.01 -32.89 -16.92
N PHE A 69 24.73 -33.14 -16.62
CA PHE A 69 23.76 -32.16 -16.11
C PHE A 69 23.83 -31.99 -14.59
N TYR A 70 24.71 -32.70 -13.88
CA TYR A 70 24.79 -32.64 -12.43
C TYR A 70 25.96 -31.80 -11.96
N PRO A 71 25.82 -31.04 -10.87
CA PRO A 71 26.93 -30.37 -10.20
C PRO A 71 28.04 -31.36 -9.82
N ALA A 72 29.24 -30.84 -9.67
CA ALA A 72 30.42 -31.70 -9.38
C ALA A 72 30.27 -32.45 -8.07
N GLU A 73 29.66 -31.84 -7.06
CA GLU A 73 29.34 -32.44 -5.77
C GLU A 73 28.42 -33.64 -5.91
N ASP A 74 27.33 -33.53 -6.69
CA ASP A 74 26.37 -34.64 -6.92
C ASP A 74 26.99 -35.79 -7.71
N ARG A 75 27.87 -35.47 -8.67
CA ARG A 75 28.64 -36.51 -9.41
C ARG A 75 29.61 -37.27 -8.52
N LYS A 76 30.32 -36.57 -7.61
CA LYS A 76 31.21 -37.21 -6.63
C LYS A 76 30.45 -38.10 -5.66
N ALA A 77 29.24 -37.69 -5.30
CA ALA A 77 28.33 -38.48 -4.44
C ALA A 77 27.66 -39.65 -5.19
N ARG A 78 27.94 -39.84 -6.50
CA ARG A 78 27.31 -40.85 -7.36
C ARG A 78 25.78 -40.76 -7.41
N LYS A 79 25.25 -39.57 -7.25
CA LYS A 79 23.81 -39.32 -7.28
C LYS A 79 23.15 -39.76 -8.62
N PRO A 80 23.75 -39.51 -9.81
CA PRO A 80 23.18 -39.98 -11.05
C PRO A 80 23.01 -41.50 -11.12
N GLU A 81 24.00 -42.25 -10.70
CA GLU A 81 23.96 -43.71 -10.69
C GLU A 81 22.91 -44.26 -9.70
N MET A 82 22.85 -43.65 -8.52
CA MET A 82 21.88 -44.03 -7.49
C MET A 82 20.43 -43.76 -7.99
N GLU A 83 20.16 -42.67 -8.72
CA GLU A 83 18.86 -42.37 -9.29
C GLU A 83 18.42 -43.45 -10.30
N LEU A 84 19.34 -43.96 -11.16
CA LEU A 84 19.06 -45.04 -12.09
C LEU A 84 18.84 -46.39 -11.37
N GLU A 85 19.63 -46.69 -10.35
CA GLU A 85 19.47 -47.91 -9.53
C GLU A 85 18.08 -47.95 -8.88
N ILE A 86 17.64 -46.82 -8.30
CA ILE A 86 16.30 -46.70 -7.68
C ILE A 86 15.22 -46.83 -8.76
N ALA A 87 15.34 -46.12 -9.87
CA ALA A 87 14.37 -46.21 -10.96
C ALA A 87 14.27 -47.62 -11.55
N ALA A 88 15.40 -48.32 -11.68
CA ALA A 88 15.43 -49.71 -12.14
C ALA A 88 14.72 -50.66 -11.18
N ARG A 89 14.89 -50.47 -9.87
CA ARG A 89 14.30 -51.30 -8.82
C ARG A 89 12.81 -51.04 -8.63
N ASP A 90 12.42 -49.73 -8.50
CA ASP A 90 11.09 -49.29 -8.07
C ASP A 90 10.19 -48.89 -9.25
N GLY A 91 10.71 -48.90 -10.49
CA GLY A 91 10.02 -48.53 -11.70
C GLY A 91 10.14 -47.04 -12.06
N SER A 92 10.28 -46.16 -11.09
CA SER A 92 10.51 -44.72 -11.30
C SER A 92 11.24 -44.09 -10.12
N PHE A 93 11.83 -42.90 -10.38
CA PHE A 93 12.47 -42.04 -9.38
C PHE A 93 12.12 -40.60 -9.68
N GLU A 94 11.78 -39.83 -8.65
CA GLU A 94 11.51 -38.40 -8.77
C GLU A 94 12.38 -37.64 -7.75
N ASP A 95 12.97 -36.50 -8.21
CA ASP A 95 13.80 -35.64 -7.38
C ASP A 95 13.72 -34.17 -7.84
N GLU A 96 13.89 -33.28 -6.89
CA GLU A 96 14.14 -31.89 -7.19
C GLU A 96 15.55 -31.48 -6.79
N GLY A 97 16.27 -30.79 -7.67
CA GLY A 97 17.63 -30.38 -7.40
C GLY A 97 18.25 -29.50 -8.47
N TRP A 98 19.45 -29.01 -8.13
CA TRP A 98 20.23 -28.21 -9.08
C TRP A 98 20.74 -29.07 -10.22
N ARG A 99 20.60 -28.56 -11.42
CA ARG A 99 21.16 -29.13 -12.65
C ARG A 99 21.92 -28.04 -13.41
N LEU A 100 22.80 -28.47 -14.32
CA LEU A 100 23.65 -27.59 -15.12
C LEU A 100 23.18 -27.54 -16.56
N ARG A 101 23.25 -26.35 -17.16
CA ARG A 101 23.14 -26.13 -18.60
C ARG A 101 24.52 -26.23 -19.26
N LYS A 102 24.55 -26.18 -20.58
CA LYS A 102 25.80 -26.18 -21.39
C LYS A 102 26.73 -25.01 -21.06
N ASP A 103 26.18 -23.83 -20.78
CA ASP A 103 26.93 -22.63 -20.40
C ASP A 103 27.46 -22.62 -18.97
N GLY A 104 27.18 -23.69 -18.19
CA GLY A 104 27.58 -23.82 -16.80
C GLY A 104 26.59 -23.16 -15.81
N SER A 105 25.55 -22.47 -16.29
CA SER A 105 24.52 -21.94 -15.42
C SER A 105 23.74 -23.05 -14.71
N ARG A 106 23.26 -22.74 -13.47
CA ARG A 106 22.46 -23.66 -12.67
C ARG A 106 20.97 -23.34 -12.83
N PHE A 107 20.15 -24.39 -12.84
CA PHE A 107 18.71 -24.27 -12.79
C PHE A 107 18.12 -25.28 -11.82
N TRP A 108 17.04 -24.93 -11.16
CA TRP A 108 16.32 -25.82 -10.26
C TRP A 108 15.37 -26.69 -11.06
N ALA A 109 15.58 -27.98 -11.04
CA ALA A 109 14.87 -28.94 -11.85
C ALA A 109 14.03 -29.89 -11.02
N ASN A 110 12.79 -30.16 -11.43
CA ASN A 110 12.09 -31.38 -11.11
C ASN A 110 12.42 -32.40 -12.19
N VAL A 111 12.84 -33.60 -11.76
CA VAL A 111 13.31 -34.67 -12.63
C VAL A 111 12.55 -35.94 -12.30
N VAL A 112 11.97 -36.55 -13.32
CA VAL A 112 11.36 -37.87 -13.23
C VAL A 112 12.13 -38.83 -14.16
N ILE A 113 12.60 -39.97 -13.61
CA ILE A 113 13.26 -41.05 -14.34
C ILE A 113 12.38 -42.26 -14.25
N THR A 114 11.97 -42.84 -15.38
CA THR A 114 11.12 -44.03 -15.43
C THR A 114 11.84 -45.14 -16.15
N ALA A 115 11.90 -46.31 -15.54
CA ALA A 115 12.51 -47.51 -16.17
C ALA A 115 11.65 -47.98 -17.35
N LEU A 116 12.28 -48.16 -18.49
CA LEU A 116 11.66 -48.73 -19.71
C LEU A 116 11.98 -50.20 -19.78
N ARG A 117 10.95 -51.06 -19.87
CA ARG A 117 11.10 -52.51 -19.95
C ARG A 117 10.43 -53.06 -21.20
N ASP A 118 10.99 -54.08 -21.80
CA ASP A 118 10.37 -54.78 -22.93
C ASP A 118 9.19 -55.67 -22.51
N SER A 119 8.60 -56.38 -23.44
CA SER A 119 7.46 -57.26 -23.20
C SER A 119 7.77 -58.47 -22.33
N GLN A 120 9.04 -58.75 -22.09
CA GLN A 120 9.55 -59.84 -21.21
C GLN A 120 9.96 -59.30 -19.81
N GLY A 121 9.80 -57.98 -19.57
CA GLY A 121 10.16 -57.36 -18.32
C GLY A 121 11.65 -56.97 -18.19
N VAL A 122 12.45 -57.20 -19.24
CA VAL A 122 13.88 -56.84 -19.23
C VAL A 122 14.06 -55.33 -19.37
N LEU A 123 14.93 -54.74 -18.54
CA LEU A 123 15.27 -53.32 -18.58
C LEU A 123 15.99 -52.99 -19.90
N VAL A 124 15.39 -52.13 -20.72
CA VAL A 124 15.95 -51.66 -22.00
C VAL A 124 16.53 -50.25 -21.91
N GLY A 125 16.20 -49.49 -20.85
CA GLY A 125 16.70 -48.14 -20.65
C GLY A 125 15.80 -47.35 -19.72
N PHE A 126 15.88 -46.00 -19.81
CA PHE A 126 15.09 -45.10 -18.97
C PHE A 126 14.53 -43.96 -19.79
N ALA A 127 13.32 -43.51 -19.47
CA ALA A 127 12.79 -42.23 -19.90
C ALA A 127 13.10 -41.17 -18.82
N LYS A 128 13.65 -40.02 -19.21
CA LYS A 128 13.94 -38.91 -18.31
C LYS A 128 13.16 -37.69 -18.75
N VAL A 129 12.34 -37.19 -17.83
CA VAL A 129 11.58 -35.92 -17.97
C VAL A 129 12.14 -34.94 -16.99
N THR A 130 12.44 -33.73 -17.45
CA THR A 130 12.97 -32.65 -16.59
C THR A 130 12.18 -31.38 -16.84
N ARG A 131 11.73 -30.76 -15.78
CA ARG A 131 11.07 -29.46 -15.81
C ARG A 131 11.95 -28.42 -15.11
N ASP A 132 12.11 -27.26 -15.73
CA ASP A 132 12.77 -26.11 -15.10
C ASP A 132 11.79 -25.39 -14.17
N LEU A 133 12.12 -25.31 -12.90
CA LEU A 133 11.32 -24.65 -11.86
C LEU A 133 11.99 -23.36 -11.36
N THR A 134 13.08 -22.90 -11.99
CA THR A 134 13.88 -21.77 -11.49
C THR A 134 13.05 -20.49 -11.36
N GLU A 135 12.29 -20.13 -12.40
CA GLU A 135 11.45 -18.93 -12.37
C GLU A 135 10.34 -19.03 -11.32
N ARG A 136 9.70 -20.20 -11.23
CA ARG A 136 8.64 -20.44 -10.25
C ARG A 136 9.15 -20.31 -8.83
N ARG A 137 10.32 -20.91 -8.54
CA ARG A 137 10.97 -20.82 -7.23
C ARG A 137 11.37 -19.39 -6.88
N ALA A 138 12.00 -18.67 -7.82
CA ALA A 138 12.39 -17.27 -7.64
C ALA A 138 11.18 -16.35 -7.43
N ALA A 139 10.07 -16.61 -8.11
CA ALA A 139 8.81 -15.86 -7.89
C ALA A 139 8.23 -16.12 -6.51
N GLN A 140 8.25 -17.38 -6.06
CA GLN A 140 7.76 -17.76 -4.73
C GLN A 140 8.62 -17.17 -3.61
N GLU A 141 9.94 -17.21 -3.74
CA GLU A 141 10.88 -16.61 -2.77
C GLU A 141 10.67 -15.09 -2.67
N ARG A 142 10.49 -14.40 -3.82
CA ARG A 142 10.16 -12.96 -3.83
C ARG A 142 8.83 -12.66 -3.15
N ALA A 143 7.78 -13.43 -3.45
CA ALA A 143 6.47 -13.24 -2.82
C ALA A 143 6.51 -13.42 -1.30
N ILE A 144 7.29 -14.39 -0.78
CA ILE A 144 7.48 -14.60 0.66
C ILE A 144 8.21 -13.42 1.29
N GLU A 145 9.27 -12.92 0.65
CA GLU A 145 10.04 -11.78 1.16
C GLU A 145 9.21 -10.49 1.15
N ASP A 146 8.43 -10.24 0.10
CA ASP A 146 7.53 -9.08 0.03
C ASP A 146 6.44 -9.16 1.11
N ALA A 147 5.83 -10.33 1.31
CA ALA A 147 4.85 -10.54 2.37
C ALA A 147 5.45 -10.30 3.77
N ARG A 148 6.70 -10.75 3.98
CA ARG A 148 7.42 -10.50 5.23
C ARG A 148 7.66 -9.02 5.48
N ARG A 149 8.12 -8.27 4.47
CA ARG A 149 8.36 -6.82 4.57
C ARG A 149 7.08 -6.05 4.90
N ILE A 150 5.97 -6.42 4.25
CA ILE A 150 4.65 -5.82 4.52
C ILE A 150 4.26 -6.08 5.98
N ALA A 151 4.35 -7.33 6.45
CA ALA A 151 3.99 -7.69 7.82
C ALA A 151 4.85 -6.97 8.88
N GLU A 152 6.17 -6.82 8.64
CA GLU A 152 7.07 -6.08 9.52
C GLU A 152 6.71 -4.58 9.57
N ALA A 153 6.39 -3.95 8.42
CA ALA A 153 5.97 -2.55 8.36
C ALA A 153 4.63 -2.32 9.08
N GLU A 154 3.65 -3.22 8.89
CA GLU A 154 2.35 -3.17 9.58
C GLU A 154 2.50 -3.33 11.10
N ALA A 155 3.36 -4.26 11.55
CA ALA A 155 3.63 -4.46 12.98
C ALA A 155 4.29 -3.23 13.61
N ALA A 156 5.26 -2.62 12.94
CA ALA A 156 5.91 -1.39 13.38
C ALA A 156 4.90 -0.22 13.48
N ASN A 157 4.04 -0.04 12.47
CA ASN A 157 3.01 1.00 12.45
C ASN A 157 1.95 0.78 13.56
N LYS A 158 1.55 -0.48 13.79
CA LYS A 158 0.64 -0.84 14.90
C LYS A 158 1.24 -0.49 16.27
N THR A 159 2.51 -0.80 16.47
CA THR A 159 3.23 -0.50 17.73
C THR A 159 3.36 1.01 17.93
N LYS A 160 3.75 1.78 16.89
CA LYS A 160 3.82 3.25 16.89
C LYS A 160 2.48 3.87 17.30
N SER A 161 1.37 3.41 16.69
CA SER A 161 0.02 3.91 16.96
C SER A 161 -0.46 3.59 18.38
N ALA A 162 -0.17 2.38 18.89
CA ALA A 162 -0.53 1.99 20.24
C ALA A 162 0.26 2.79 21.29
N PHE A 163 1.54 3.03 21.06
CA PHE A 163 2.40 3.86 21.92
C PHE A 163 1.88 5.30 21.98
N LEU A 164 1.57 5.92 20.84
CA LEU A 164 1.05 7.29 20.80
C LEU A 164 -0.31 7.40 21.49
N ALA A 165 -1.19 6.41 21.36
CA ALA A 165 -2.48 6.38 22.04
C ALA A 165 -2.33 6.32 23.57
N SER A 166 -1.43 5.47 24.08
CA SER A 166 -1.12 5.38 25.51
C SER A 166 -0.51 6.68 26.04
N MET A 167 0.52 7.20 25.36
CA MET A 167 1.19 8.45 25.74
C MET A 167 0.22 9.63 25.80
N SER A 168 -0.71 9.74 24.85
CA SER A 168 -1.71 10.80 24.87
C SER A 168 -2.59 10.76 26.12
N HIS A 169 -3.03 9.56 26.52
CA HIS A 169 -3.84 9.43 27.73
C HIS A 169 -3.04 9.85 28.96
N GLU A 170 -1.79 9.40 29.05
CA GLU A 170 -0.91 9.74 30.16
C GLU A 170 -0.51 11.22 30.22
N LEU A 171 -0.42 11.90 29.06
CA LEU A 171 -0.14 13.35 29.00
C LEU A 171 -1.40 14.18 29.26
N ARG A 172 -2.58 13.72 28.83
CA ARG A 172 -3.85 14.44 29.02
C ARG A 172 -4.21 14.58 30.50
N THR A 173 -4.00 13.54 31.28
CA THR A 173 -4.36 13.53 32.70
C THR A 173 -3.68 14.64 33.51
N PRO A 174 -2.33 14.77 33.52
CA PRO A 174 -1.66 15.86 34.24
C PRO A 174 -1.99 17.24 33.64
N LEU A 175 -2.14 17.36 32.31
CA LEU A 175 -2.51 18.62 31.70
C LEU A 175 -3.89 19.10 32.10
N ASN A 176 -4.88 18.19 32.16
CA ASN A 176 -6.22 18.53 32.63
C ASN A 176 -6.21 18.94 34.12
N ALA A 177 -5.38 18.31 34.95
CA ALA A 177 -5.19 18.73 36.34
C ALA A 177 -4.59 20.13 36.44
N ILE A 178 -3.54 20.44 35.65
CA ILE A 178 -2.92 21.78 35.59
C ILE A 178 -3.98 22.82 35.17
N GLY A 179 -4.76 22.55 34.11
CA GLY A 179 -5.83 23.46 33.67
C GLY A 179 -6.89 23.66 34.75
N GLY A 180 -7.34 22.57 35.38
CA GLY A 180 -8.33 22.63 36.45
C GLY A 180 -7.88 23.45 37.67
N TYR A 181 -6.61 23.31 38.09
CA TYR A 181 -6.07 24.17 39.16
C TYR A 181 -5.96 25.62 38.74
N ALA A 182 -5.55 25.90 37.50
CA ALA A 182 -5.49 27.26 36.99
C ALA A 182 -6.90 27.91 36.95
N ASP A 183 -7.93 27.15 36.52
CA ASP A 183 -9.32 27.63 36.51
C ASP A 183 -9.85 27.87 37.92
N LEU A 184 -9.60 26.99 38.89
CA LEU A 184 -9.99 27.18 40.29
C LEU A 184 -9.38 28.45 40.87
N LEU A 185 -8.09 28.74 40.60
CA LEU A 185 -7.42 29.96 41.02
C LEU A 185 -8.04 31.20 40.32
N LEU A 186 -8.31 31.14 39.03
CA LEU A 186 -8.96 32.23 38.28
C LEU A 186 -10.40 32.52 38.76
N PHE A 187 -11.10 31.52 39.26
CA PHE A 187 -12.45 31.68 39.87
C PHE A 187 -12.37 32.22 41.28
N GLY A 188 -11.17 32.44 41.86
CA GLY A 188 -11.01 33.00 43.22
C GLY A 188 -11.24 32.03 44.36
N VAL A 189 -11.24 30.71 44.12
CA VAL A 189 -11.48 29.67 45.16
C VAL A 189 -10.41 29.76 46.27
N ALA A 190 -9.18 30.18 45.95
CA ALA A 190 -8.08 30.34 46.90
C ALA A 190 -7.84 31.79 47.35
N GLY A 191 -8.77 32.71 47.07
CA GLY A 191 -8.69 34.13 47.37
C GLY A 191 -8.54 35.00 46.09
N ASP A 192 -8.55 36.30 46.27
CA ASP A 192 -8.47 37.24 45.15
C ASP A 192 -7.06 37.27 44.56
N LEU A 193 -7.02 37.33 43.24
CA LEU A 193 -5.76 37.42 42.46
C LEU A 193 -5.43 38.88 42.12
N ILE A 194 -4.18 39.28 42.29
CA ILE A 194 -3.69 40.49 41.67
C ILE A 194 -3.61 40.38 40.15
N ALA A 195 -3.60 41.50 39.45
CA ALA A 195 -3.63 41.54 37.97
C ALA A 195 -2.50 40.72 37.32
N GLU A 196 -1.29 40.78 37.92
CA GLU A 196 -0.13 40.06 37.42
C GLU A 196 -0.29 38.53 37.56
N GLN A 197 -0.82 38.04 38.67
CA GLN A 197 -1.10 36.62 38.88
C GLN A 197 -2.17 36.11 37.89
N ARG A 198 -3.18 36.90 37.62
CA ARG A 198 -4.21 36.58 36.64
C ARG A 198 -3.61 36.44 35.24
N ASP A 199 -2.71 37.36 34.82
CA ASP A 199 -2.02 37.26 33.54
C ASP A 199 -1.19 35.98 33.41
N TYR A 200 -0.43 35.62 34.46
CA TYR A 200 0.33 34.36 34.48
C TYR A 200 -0.56 33.12 34.35
N LEU A 201 -1.68 33.08 35.07
CA LEU A 201 -2.63 31.98 35.00
C LEU A 201 -3.30 31.88 33.62
N ASP A 202 -3.63 33.02 33.01
CA ASP A 202 -4.18 33.05 31.63
C ASP A 202 -3.16 32.59 30.60
N ARG A 203 -1.88 32.90 30.74
CA ARG A 203 -0.78 32.39 29.92
C ARG A 203 -0.59 30.89 30.11
N LEU A 204 -0.61 30.38 31.34
CA LEU A 204 -0.52 28.97 31.68
C LEU A 204 -1.67 28.18 31.05
N ARG A 205 -2.90 28.68 31.20
CA ARG A 205 -4.10 28.05 30.61
C ARG A 205 -4.00 27.99 29.09
N ARG A 206 -3.59 29.06 28.42
CA ARG A 206 -3.35 29.06 26.96
C ARG A 206 -2.31 28.05 26.54
N SER A 207 -1.18 27.97 27.26
CA SER A 207 -0.13 26.98 26.97
C SER A 207 -0.61 25.55 27.16
N GLN A 208 -1.37 25.27 28.21
CA GLN A 208 -1.96 23.97 28.49
C GLN A 208 -2.94 23.55 27.39
N GLN A 209 -3.85 24.45 26.98
CA GLN A 209 -4.80 24.20 25.89
C GLN A 209 -4.07 23.95 24.55
N HIS A 210 -3.02 24.71 24.28
CA HIS A 210 -2.19 24.50 23.09
C HIS A 210 -1.52 23.12 23.08
N LEU A 211 -0.98 22.68 24.22
CA LEU A 211 -0.35 21.35 24.31
C LEU A 211 -1.37 20.22 24.16
N LEU A 212 -2.58 20.37 24.70
CA LEU A 212 -3.67 19.40 24.47
C LEU A 212 -4.07 19.32 22.98
N ALA A 213 -4.10 20.45 22.28
CA ALA A 213 -4.38 20.47 20.84
C ALA A 213 -3.28 19.71 20.07
N ILE A 214 -2.00 19.96 20.36
CA ILE A 214 -0.87 19.23 19.75
C ILE A 214 -1.01 17.72 19.94
N ILE A 215 -1.30 17.26 21.17
CA ILE A 215 -1.45 15.85 21.49
C ILE A 215 -2.63 15.23 20.71
N ASN A 216 -3.76 15.93 20.62
CA ASN A 216 -4.92 15.46 19.89
C ASN A 216 -4.65 15.39 18.38
N ASP A 217 -3.97 16.38 17.80
CA ASP A 217 -3.57 16.38 16.39
C ASP A 217 -2.63 15.22 16.07
N LEU A 218 -1.63 14.97 16.91
CA LEU A 218 -0.69 13.84 16.76
C LEU A 218 -1.41 12.49 16.79
N LEU A 219 -2.41 12.35 17.69
CA LEU A 219 -3.22 11.14 17.74
C LEU A 219 -4.09 10.95 16.50
N ASN A 220 -4.73 12.03 16.05
CA ASN A 220 -5.56 11.98 14.84
C ASN A 220 -4.70 11.61 13.63
N PHE A 221 -3.53 12.22 13.48
CA PHE A 221 -2.56 11.87 12.44
C PHE A 221 -2.17 10.38 12.50
N SER A 222 -1.80 9.86 13.68
CA SER A 222 -1.44 8.44 13.84
C SER A 222 -2.59 7.48 13.53
N ARG A 223 -3.84 7.85 13.83
CA ARG A 223 -5.03 7.03 13.50
C ARG A 223 -5.30 7.02 12.00
N ILE A 224 -5.14 8.15 11.31
CA ILE A 224 -5.27 8.26 9.86
C ILE A 224 -4.18 7.42 9.18
N GLU A 225 -2.91 7.63 9.54
CA GLU A 225 -1.76 6.89 8.99
C GLU A 225 -1.91 5.36 9.15
N SER A 226 -2.52 4.91 10.24
CA SER A 226 -2.76 3.48 10.49
C SER A 226 -4.02 2.91 9.85
N GLY A 227 -4.80 3.70 9.11
CA GLY A 227 -6.05 3.27 8.47
C GLY A 227 -7.15 2.86 9.45
N ARG A 228 -7.09 3.28 10.73
CA ARG A 228 -8.02 2.86 11.79
C ARG A 228 -9.21 3.78 12.00
N ILE A 229 -9.39 4.76 11.14
CA ILE A 229 -10.57 5.62 11.20
C ILE A 229 -11.71 4.94 10.46
N ALA A 230 -12.81 4.68 11.15
CA ALA A 230 -14.08 4.36 10.52
C ALA A 230 -14.74 5.68 10.08
N TYR A 231 -15.14 5.76 8.82
CA TYR A 231 -15.86 6.90 8.26
C TYR A 231 -17.35 6.57 8.18
N ASP A 232 -18.20 7.47 8.70
CA ASP A 232 -19.66 7.38 8.58
C ASP A 232 -20.09 8.12 7.30
N MET A 233 -19.88 7.46 6.14
CA MET A 233 -20.16 8.04 4.84
C MET A 233 -21.66 8.11 4.59
N GLN A 234 -22.19 9.35 4.43
CA GLN A 234 -23.59 9.58 4.18
C GLN A 234 -23.81 10.77 3.23
N SER A 235 -25.01 10.84 2.64
CA SER A 235 -25.39 12.00 1.83
C SER A 235 -25.66 13.19 2.75
N MET A 236 -24.83 14.22 2.69
CA MET A 236 -24.91 15.41 3.54
C MET A 236 -24.98 16.71 2.72
N SER A 237 -25.54 17.77 3.30
CA SER A 237 -25.53 19.13 2.75
C SER A 237 -24.25 19.84 3.16
N LEU A 238 -23.57 20.49 2.19
CA LEU A 238 -22.41 21.32 2.49
C LEU A 238 -22.82 22.62 3.23
N GLY A 239 -24.03 23.14 2.95
CA GLY A 239 -24.59 24.29 3.66
C GLY A 239 -24.87 23.98 5.14
N ASP A 240 -25.25 22.76 5.48
CA ASP A 240 -25.43 22.35 6.88
C ASP A 240 -24.09 22.36 7.61
N ALA A 241 -23.03 21.80 7.03
CA ALA A 241 -21.69 21.84 7.63
C ALA A 241 -21.20 23.28 7.87
N ILE A 242 -21.39 24.16 6.91
CA ILE A 242 -21.04 25.59 7.08
C ILE A 242 -21.84 26.20 8.24
N ARG A 243 -23.16 25.92 8.34
CA ARG A 243 -24.01 26.44 9.42
C ARG A 243 -23.59 25.97 10.81
N VAL A 244 -23.12 24.76 10.94
CA VAL A 244 -22.62 24.20 12.21
C VAL A 244 -21.32 24.86 12.64
N VAL A 245 -20.39 25.07 11.68
CA VAL A 245 -19.03 25.54 11.99
C VAL A 245 -18.98 27.07 12.17
N LEU A 246 -19.80 27.83 11.44
CA LEU A 246 -19.75 29.29 11.44
C LEU A 246 -19.84 29.95 12.83
N PRO A 247 -20.79 29.56 13.71
CA PRO A 247 -20.89 30.12 15.06
C PRO A 247 -19.68 29.87 15.94
N MET A 248 -18.90 28.83 15.66
CA MET A 248 -17.71 28.49 16.44
C MET A 248 -16.52 29.40 16.16
N VAL A 249 -16.45 29.97 14.94
CA VAL A 249 -15.33 30.81 14.48
C VAL A 249 -15.68 32.31 14.45
N GLU A 250 -16.96 32.69 14.40
CA GLU A 250 -17.40 34.09 14.40
C GLU A 250 -16.86 34.94 15.57
N PRO A 251 -16.83 34.45 16.84
CA PRO A 251 -16.27 35.25 17.95
C PRO A 251 -14.78 35.57 17.75
N GLN A 252 -14.02 34.62 17.20
CA GLN A 252 -12.59 34.80 16.94
C GLN A 252 -12.36 35.81 15.79
N ALA A 253 -13.15 35.69 14.73
CA ALA A 253 -13.12 36.64 13.60
C ALA A 253 -13.45 38.08 14.07
N LYS A 254 -14.50 38.26 14.89
CA LYS A 254 -14.87 39.55 15.49
C LYS A 254 -13.76 40.12 16.39
N GLN A 255 -13.12 39.28 17.22
CA GLN A 255 -12.03 39.73 18.08
C GLN A 255 -10.82 40.26 17.29
N ARG A 256 -10.63 39.75 16.07
CA ARG A 256 -9.58 40.19 15.14
C ARG A 256 -10.03 41.24 14.13
N ASP A 257 -11.26 41.74 14.25
CA ASP A 257 -11.84 42.74 13.35
C ASP A 257 -11.86 42.27 11.88
N LEU A 258 -12.20 41.00 11.65
CA LEU A 258 -12.26 40.37 10.33
C LEU A 258 -13.71 40.32 9.82
N SER A 259 -13.90 40.60 8.52
CA SER A 259 -15.18 40.41 7.84
C SER A 259 -15.32 38.94 7.41
N LEU A 260 -16.28 38.22 8.02
CA LEU A 260 -16.61 36.84 7.65
C LEU A 260 -17.91 36.83 6.82
N LYS A 261 -17.85 36.32 5.59
CA LYS A 261 -18.96 36.26 4.65
C LYS A 261 -19.20 34.86 4.15
N VAL A 262 -20.48 34.50 4.04
CA VAL A 262 -20.91 33.27 3.33
C VAL A 262 -21.64 33.71 2.09
N GLU A 263 -21.15 33.37 0.92
CA GLU A 263 -21.79 33.68 -0.35
C GLU A 263 -23.07 32.85 -0.54
N GLN A 264 -24.07 33.51 -1.15
CA GLN A 264 -25.33 32.84 -1.48
C GLN A 264 -25.13 31.98 -2.73
N THR A 265 -24.87 30.69 -2.51
CA THR A 265 -24.72 29.69 -3.56
C THR A 265 -25.78 28.59 -3.39
N PRO A 266 -26.11 27.81 -4.44
CA PRO A 266 -26.93 26.63 -4.28
C PRO A 266 -26.36 25.70 -3.20
N ASP A 267 -27.23 25.00 -2.47
CA ASP A 267 -26.81 24.01 -1.50
C ASP A 267 -26.50 22.69 -2.22
N TYR A 268 -25.25 22.27 -2.19
CA TYR A 268 -24.80 21.04 -2.81
C TYR A 268 -24.76 19.91 -1.79
N ARG A 269 -25.11 18.69 -2.26
CA ARG A 269 -25.02 17.46 -1.46
C ARG A 269 -23.84 16.63 -1.91
N VAL A 270 -23.14 16.05 -0.93
CA VAL A 270 -21.96 15.20 -1.15
C VAL A 270 -22.06 13.91 -0.34
N VAL A 271 -21.31 12.88 -0.74
CA VAL A 271 -21.14 11.65 0.04
C VAL A 271 -19.91 11.79 0.91
N ALA A 272 -20.09 12.04 2.22
CA ALA A 272 -18.99 12.28 3.14
C ALA A 272 -19.39 11.95 4.59
N ASP A 273 -18.42 11.97 5.49
CA ASP A 273 -18.62 11.95 6.95
C ASP A 273 -18.77 13.40 7.44
N PRO A 274 -19.95 13.82 7.96
CA PRO A 274 -20.20 15.17 8.39
C PRO A 274 -19.20 15.69 9.42
N ALA A 275 -18.85 14.86 10.41
CA ALA A 275 -17.93 15.25 11.48
C ALA A 275 -16.52 15.52 10.92
N LYS A 276 -16.10 14.81 9.86
CA LYS A 276 -14.81 15.03 9.20
C LYS A 276 -14.82 16.26 8.32
N VAL A 277 -15.92 16.54 7.61
CA VAL A 277 -16.09 17.78 6.84
C VAL A 277 -16.08 19.00 7.77
N GLU A 278 -16.80 18.94 8.88
CA GLU A 278 -16.77 19.99 9.91
C GLU A 278 -15.35 20.20 10.47
N GLN A 279 -14.63 19.14 10.74
CA GLN A 279 -13.23 19.19 11.21
C GLN A 279 -12.30 19.87 10.19
N ILE A 280 -12.44 19.55 8.90
CA ILE A 280 -11.68 20.18 7.82
C ILE A 280 -12.02 21.69 7.77
N LEU A 281 -13.30 22.04 7.77
CA LEU A 281 -13.75 23.43 7.72
C LEU A 281 -13.27 24.26 8.92
N LEU A 282 -13.35 23.72 10.13
CA LEU A 282 -12.81 24.38 11.33
C LEU A 282 -11.33 24.66 11.21
N ASN A 283 -10.56 23.71 10.68
CA ASN A 283 -9.12 23.92 10.47
C ASN A 283 -8.84 25.00 9.41
N LEU A 284 -9.55 24.98 8.29
CA LEU A 284 -9.38 26.00 7.22
C LEU A 284 -9.75 27.39 7.71
N LEU A 285 -10.88 27.53 8.41
CA LEU A 285 -11.36 28.82 8.92
C LEU A 285 -10.47 29.34 10.06
N SER A 286 -10.00 28.47 10.96
CA SER A 286 -9.03 28.84 11.98
C SER A 286 -7.72 29.36 11.37
N ASN A 287 -7.23 28.72 10.31
CA ASN A 287 -6.04 29.16 9.59
C ASN A 287 -6.30 30.52 8.89
N ALA A 288 -7.42 30.67 8.20
CA ALA A 288 -7.81 31.94 7.57
C ALA A 288 -7.87 33.09 8.60
N ILE A 289 -8.50 32.87 9.76
CA ILE A 289 -8.57 33.88 10.84
C ILE A 289 -7.19 34.20 11.39
N LYS A 290 -6.33 33.19 11.52
CA LYS A 290 -4.99 33.34 12.08
C LYS A 290 -4.07 34.16 11.18
N PHE A 291 -4.10 33.90 9.87
CA PHE A 291 -3.16 34.46 8.90
C PHE A 291 -3.70 35.70 8.15
N THR A 292 -4.95 36.10 8.41
CA THR A 292 -5.50 37.34 7.88
C THR A 292 -5.25 38.50 8.86
N GLU A 293 -4.78 39.60 8.33
CA GLU A 293 -4.55 40.80 9.12
C GLU A 293 -5.87 41.50 9.52
N ARG A 294 -5.83 42.34 10.55
CA ARG A 294 -6.99 43.09 11.01
C ARG A 294 -7.60 43.95 9.87
N GLY A 295 -8.91 43.95 9.78
CA GLY A 295 -9.65 44.62 8.70
C GLY A 295 -9.76 43.83 7.41
N GLY A 296 -9.13 42.62 7.35
CA GLY A 296 -9.23 41.73 6.21
C GLY A 296 -10.57 41.00 6.13
N SER A 297 -10.72 40.15 5.12
CA SER A 297 -11.95 39.40 4.86
C SER A 297 -11.69 37.90 4.63
N ILE A 298 -12.68 37.12 5.04
CA ILE A 298 -12.74 35.65 4.79
C ILE A 298 -14.07 35.37 4.13
N THR A 299 -14.04 34.72 2.98
CA THR A 299 -15.25 34.37 2.20
C THR A 299 -15.35 32.85 2.10
N ILE A 300 -16.56 32.34 2.33
CA ILE A 300 -16.91 30.93 2.20
C ILE A 300 -17.92 30.78 1.09
N GLU A 301 -17.68 29.97 0.10
CA GLU A 301 -18.61 29.66 -0.97
C GLU A 301 -18.69 28.18 -1.27
N GLN A 302 -19.86 27.71 -1.72
CA GLN A 302 -20.03 26.38 -2.26
C GLN A 302 -19.91 26.44 -3.78
N PHE A 303 -19.34 25.37 -4.40
CA PHE A 303 -19.21 25.28 -5.84
C PHE A 303 -19.40 23.85 -6.33
N ALA A 304 -19.68 23.68 -7.63
CA ALA A 304 -19.72 22.38 -8.30
C ALA A 304 -18.62 22.29 -9.36
N LEU A 305 -18.06 21.10 -9.53
CA LEU A 305 -17.00 20.81 -10.48
C LEU A 305 -17.21 19.39 -11.07
N GLY A 306 -17.96 19.28 -12.16
CA GLY A 306 -18.31 17.99 -12.76
C GLY A 306 -19.11 17.12 -11.79
N ASP A 307 -18.60 15.92 -11.49
CA ASP A 307 -19.21 14.97 -10.55
C ASP A 307 -18.85 15.25 -9.07
N TYR A 308 -18.19 16.37 -8.80
CA TYR A 308 -17.78 16.80 -7.47
C TYR A 308 -18.45 18.11 -7.08
N SER A 309 -18.62 18.29 -5.80
CA SER A 309 -18.99 19.60 -5.21
C SER A 309 -18.06 19.91 -4.05
N GLY A 310 -17.94 21.16 -3.71
CA GLY A 310 -16.97 21.55 -2.70
C GLY A 310 -17.27 22.86 -1.98
N ILE A 311 -16.41 23.14 -1.01
CA ILE A 311 -16.38 24.39 -0.28
C ILE A 311 -15.06 25.08 -0.54
N ARG A 312 -15.13 26.36 -0.89
CA ARG A 312 -13.97 27.23 -1.05
C ARG A 312 -13.92 28.21 0.11
N VAL A 313 -12.76 28.32 0.74
CA VAL A 313 -12.45 29.31 1.77
C VAL A 313 -11.39 30.22 1.20
N THR A 314 -11.75 31.51 1.03
CA THR A 314 -10.86 32.55 0.51
C THR A 314 -10.53 33.52 1.63
N ASP A 315 -9.26 33.78 1.89
CA ASP A 315 -8.78 34.79 2.82
C ASP A 315 -7.97 35.88 2.10
N THR A 316 -7.89 37.07 2.70
CA THR A 316 -7.07 38.20 2.24
C THR A 316 -5.82 38.34 3.12
N GLY A 317 -5.25 37.23 3.55
CA GLY A 317 -4.09 37.17 4.45
C GLY A 317 -2.75 37.33 3.76
N ILE A 318 -1.69 36.97 4.47
CA ILE A 318 -0.29 37.11 4.01
C ILE A 318 0.05 36.26 2.78
N GLY A 319 -0.81 35.29 2.43
CA GLY A 319 -0.54 34.34 1.33
C GLY A 319 0.58 33.36 1.62
N ILE A 320 0.84 32.50 0.64
CA ILE A 320 1.81 31.40 0.71
C ILE A 320 2.72 31.46 -0.54
N PRO A 321 4.03 31.38 -0.41
CA PRO A 321 4.96 31.31 -1.53
C PRO A 321 4.73 30.09 -2.41
N ASP A 322 4.89 30.22 -3.74
CA ASP A 322 4.63 29.15 -4.71
C ASP A 322 5.44 27.88 -4.44
N ASP A 323 6.70 28.01 -3.99
CA ASP A 323 7.60 26.91 -3.66
C ASP A 323 7.17 26.13 -2.39
N GLN A 324 6.18 26.65 -1.64
CA GLN A 324 5.68 26.04 -0.41
C GLN A 324 4.25 25.50 -0.52
N LEU A 325 3.54 25.71 -1.63
CA LEU A 325 2.15 25.29 -1.79
C LEU A 325 1.90 23.78 -1.61
N GLU A 326 2.81 22.94 -2.03
CA GLU A 326 2.70 21.49 -1.79
C GLU A 326 3.19 21.10 -0.38
N SER A 327 4.26 21.73 0.10
CA SER A 327 4.86 21.36 1.39
C SER A 327 4.01 21.73 2.60
N ILE A 328 3.05 22.68 2.49
CA ILE A 328 2.12 23.00 3.59
C ILE A 328 1.19 21.84 3.97
N PHE A 329 1.05 20.84 3.09
CA PHE A 329 0.31 19.62 3.37
C PHE A 329 1.20 18.49 3.95
N GLU A 330 2.50 18.71 4.06
CA GLU A 330 3.39 17.76 4.74
C GLU A 330 3.26 17.91 6.25
N PRO A 331 3.29 16.81 7.01
CA PRO A 331 3.23 16.87 8.47
C PRO A 331 4.36 17.71 9.07
N PHE A 332 4.03 18.53 10.07
CA PHE A 332 4.95 19.39 10.81
C PHE A 332 5.58 20.56 10.02
N VAL A 333 5.16 20.80 8.79
CA VAL A 333 5.62 21.93 7.98
C VAL A 333 4.88 23.21 8.38
N GLN A 334 5.62 24.31 8.52
CA GLN A 334 5.11 25.65 8.81
C GLN A 334 5.83 26.68 7.96
N VAL A 335 5.05 27.51 7.25
CA VAL A 335 5.56 28.59 6.39
C VAL A 335 6.17 29.71 7.28
N GLY A 336 7.35 30.23 6.90
CA GLY A 336 7.95 31.42 7.54
C GLY A 336 8.48 31.21 8.95
N ARG A 337 8.82 29.97 9.35
CA ARG A 337 9.40 29.67 10.66
C ARG A 337 10.78 30.30 10.82
N THR A 338 10.89 31.40 11.56
CA THR A 338 12.15 31.88 12.13
C THR A 338 12.22 31.49 13.61
N LEU A 339 13.42 31.25 14.14
CA LEU A 339 13.65 30.82 15.53
C LEU A 339 13.08 31.81 16.58
N THR A 340 12.63 32.97 16.16
CA THR A 340 12.22 34.08 17.04
C THR A 340 10.72 34.44 16.95
N THR A 341 9.96 33.86 16.05
CA THR A 341 8.53 34.21 15.89
C THR A 341 7.66 33.08 16.46
N PRO A 342 6.91 33.32 17.56
CA PRO A 342 5.97 32.35 18.10
C PRO A 342 4.73 32.30 17.18
N HIS A 343 4.71 31.40 16.20
CA HIS A 343 3.51 31.08 15.47
C HIS A 343 2.80 29.90 16.16
N GLU A 344 1.56 30.11 16.55
CA GLU A 344 0.69 29.09 17.13
C GLU A 344 0.30 28.08 16.06
N GLY A 345 0.61 26.79 16.27
CA GLY A 345 0.12 25.69 15.44
C GLY A 345 1.05 24.49 15.45
N THR A 346 0.55 23.34 15.06
CA THR A 346 1.27 22.05 15.07
C THR A 346 1.95 21.74 13.73
N GLY A 347 1.48 22.36 12.64
CA GLY A 347 1.82 21.97 11.27
C GLY A 347 1.19 20.64 10.84
N LEU A 348 0.20 20.14 11.60
CA LEU A 348 -0.52 18.89 11.27
C LEU A 348 -1.90 19.14 10.67
N GLY A 349 -2.50 20.30 10.91
CA GLY A 349 -3.90 20.56 10.56
C GLY A 349 -4.19 20.38 9.06
N LEU A 350 -3.40 20.97 8.17
CA LEU A 350 -3.61 20.85 6.71
C LEU A 350 -3.31 19.44 6.19
N ALA A 351 -2.27 18.78 6.71
CA ALA A 351 -1.97 17.39 6.40
C ALA A 351 -3.15 16.48 6.75
N ILE A 352 -3.65 16.58 7.99
CA ILE A 352 -4.83 15.84 8.46
C ILE A 352 -6.06 16.16 7.59
N SER A 353 -6.29 17.43 7.24
CA SER A 353 -7.45 17.83 6.44
C SER A 353 -7.41 17.23 5.03
N ARG A 354 -6.24 17.21 4.38
CA ARG A 354 -6.07 16.59 3.05
C ARG A 354 -6.23 15.07 3.10
N ASP A 355 -5.69 14.43 4.11
CA ASP A 355 -5.83 12.98 4.31
C ASP A 355 -7.30 12.58 4.56
N LEU A 356 -8.03 13.35 5.38
CA LEU A 356 -9.47 13.15 5.60
C LEU A 356 -10.27 13.33 4.30
N ALA A 357 -9.97 14.37 3.52
CA ALA A 357 -10.63 14.61 2.23
C ALA A 357 -10.39 13.43 1.26
N ARG A 358 -9.15 12.97 1.14
CA ARG A 358 -8.77 11.83 0.28
C ARG A 358 -9.40 10.51 0.72
N ALA A 359 -9.50 10.29 2.01
CA ALA A 359 -10.17 9.10 2.55
C ALA A 359 -11.68 9.08 2.28
N MET A 360 -12.27 10.24 1.94
CA MET A 360 -13.67 10.41 1.52
C MET A 360 -13.81 10.58 -0.01
N ASN A 361 -12.87 10.06 -0.81
CA ASN A 361 -12.82 10.16 -2.28
C ASN A 361 -12.79 11.59 -2.82
N GLY A 362 -12.31 12.55 -2.01
CA GLY A 362 -12.14 13.94 -2.38
C GLY A 362 -10.68 14.37 -2.41
N ASP A 363 -10.44 15.69 -2.42
CA ASP A 363 -9.11 16.28 -2.17
C ASP A 363 -9.24 17.68 -1.56
N LEU A 364 -8.14 18.17 -1.01
CA LEU A 364 -7.97 19.53 -0.51
C LEU A 364 -6.80 20.16 -1.26
N THR A 365 -7.10 21.25 -1.97
CA THR A 365 -6.13 21.99 -2.77
C THR A 365 -6.01 23.45 -2.31
N VAL A 366 -4.94 24.11 -2.73
CA VAL A 366 -4.68 25.51 -2.41
C VAL A 366 -4.20 26.28 -3.64
N ARG A 367 -4.62 27.53 -3.74
CA ARG A 367 -4.02 28.55 -4.59
C ARG A 367 -3.76 29.79 -3.73
N SER A 368 -2.58 30.37 -3.84
CA SER A 368 -2.22 31.51 -3.02
C SER A 368 -1.26 32.45 -3.74
N VAL A 369 -1.28 33.72 -3.36
CA VAL A 369 -0.32 34.71 -3.81
C VAL A 369 0.11 35.51 -2.58
N VAL A 370 1.42 35.64 -2.38
CA VAL A 370 1.98 36.41 -1.27
C VAL A 370 1.39 37.81 -1.23
N ASP A 371 1.01 38.29 -0.05
CA ASP A 371 0.35 39.56 0.25
C ASP A 371 -1.02 39.80 -0.42
N LYS A 372 -1.61 38.74 -1.00
CA LYS A 372 -2.98 38.79 -1.56
C LYS A 372 -3.95 37.81 -0.91
N GLY A 373 -3.42 36.83 -0.15
CA GLY A 373 -4.20 35.81 0.52
C GLY A 373 -4.18 34.46 -0.15
N SER A 374 -5.01 33.55 0.35
CA SER A 374 -5.07 32.16 -0.07
C SER A 374 -6.50 31.72 -0.38
N VAL A 375 -6.62 30.72 -1.24
CA VAL A 375 -7.87 30.06 -1.62
C VAL A 375 -7.69 28.56 -1.38
N PHE A 376 -8.37 28.01 -0.39
CA PHE A 376 -8.42 26.58 -0.12
C PHE A 376 -9.72 26.00 -0.68
N GLU A 377 -9.62 24.89 -1.41
CA GLU A 377 -10.77 24.21 -2.02
C GLU A 377 -10.83 22.75 -1.52
N LEU A 378 -11.88 22.45 -0.76
CA LEU A 378 -12.28 21.09 -0.41
C LEU A 378 -13.24 20.61 -1.49
N VAL A 379 -12.93 19.51 -2.18
CA VAL A 379 -13.80 18.84 -3.16
C VAL A 379 -14.19 17.45 -2.67
N LEU A 380 -15.46 17.07 -2.86
CA LEU A 380 -16.02 15.78 -2.45
C LEU A 380 -16.95 15.27 -3.54
N GLU A 381 -17.16 13.96 -3.62
CA GLU A 381 -18.05 13.32 -4.59
C GLU A 381 -19.52 13.75 -4.34
N GLN A 382 -20.25 14.10 -5.40
CA GLN A 382 -21.68 14.44 -5.30
C GLN A 382 -22.51 13.21 -4.87
N ALA A 383 -23.59 13.48 -4.11
CA ALA A 383 -24.51 12.45 -3.60
C ALA A 383 -25.62 12.12 -4.59
#